data_25223902d818d9e16dd97f79c5e6423f
#
_entry.id   25223902d818d9e16dd97f79c5e6423f
#
_cell.length_a   1.000
_cell.length_b   1.000
_cell.length_c   1.000
_cell.angle_alpha   90.00
_cell.angle_beta   90.00
_cell.angle_gamma   90.00
#
_symmetry.space_group_name_H-M   'P 1'
#
loop_
_entity.id
_entity.type
_entity.pdbx_description
1 polymer ?
#
loop_
_entity_poly.entity_id
_entity_poly.type
_entity_poly.pdbx_seq_one_letter_code
_entity_poly.pdbx_strand_id
1 'polypeptide(L)'
;IDLETAKKLGITISKTKTTPAPAVVELSLNLMLDIARKITNQNNDVKNGVWNKQMGSLLQEKTLGIIGLGTIGKSLVKLVKGFNFRILAFDLFHDEKFAKEHKVNYCDIDTLLTQSDIVSIHLNLTAETKGMMNKERLYKMKPESILINTSRGEIIDEKALYGSLKEKKILGA
;
A
#
# COMPACT_ATOMS: atom_id res chain seq x y z
N ILE A 1 -13.79 12.28 -15.19
CA ILE A 1 -14.33 13.44 -15.96
C ILE A 1 -14.27 13.08 -17.43
N ASP A 2 -15.37 13.26 -18.15
CA ASP A 2 -15.43 13.10 -19.59
C ASP A 2 -14.83 14.36 -20.27
N LEU A 3 -13.59 14.22 -20.72
CA LEU A 3 -12.82 15.30 -21.33
C LEU A 3 -13.38 15.70 -22.70
N GLU A 4 -13.91 14.75 -23.47
CA GLU A 4 -14.46 15.01 -24.81
C GLU A 4 -15.74 15.81 -24.73
N THR A 5 -16.64 15.42 -23.83
CA THR A 5 -17.89 16.18 -23.61
C THR A 5 -17.61 17.58 -23.06
N ALA A 6 -16.68 17.69 -22.11
CA ALA A 6 -16.29 19.00 -21.57
C ALA A 6 -15.75 19.94 -22.66
N LYS A 7 -14.89 19.41 -23.56
CA LYS A 7 -14.35 20.18 -24.70
C LYS A 7 -15.46 20.63 -25.66
N LYS A 8 -16.40 19.74 -25.98
CA LYS A 8 -17.56 20.06 -26.85
C LYS A 8 -18.44 21.17 -26.25
N LEU A 9 -18.57 21.19 -24.92
CA LEU A 9 -19.38 22.19 -24.21
C LEU A 9 -18.61 23.48 -23.83
N GLY A 10 -17.35 23.62 -24.26
CA GLY A 10 -16.53 24.79 -23.95
C GLY A 10 -16.15 24.92 -22.47
N ILE A 11 -16.23 23.81 -21.70
CA ILE A 11 -15.91 23.79 -20.27
C ILE A 11 -14.40 23.76 -20.10
N THR A 12 -13.84 24.77 -19.41
CA THR A 12 -12.42 24.79 -19.08
C THR A 12 -12.12 23.80 -17.95
N ILE A 13 -11.21 22.85 -18.20
CA ILE A 13 -10.75 21.88 -17.20
C ILE A 13 -9.33 22.25 -16.78
N SER A 14 -9.10 22.33 -15.48
CA SER A 14 -7.78 22.50 -14.90
C SER A 14 -7.50 21.41 -13.86
N LYS A 15 -6.22 21.14 -13.62
CA LYS A 15 -5.76 20.27 -12.54
C LYS A 15 -4.80 21.01 -11.63
N THR A 16 -4.76 20.65 -10.36
CA THR A 16 -3.77 21.19 -9.43
C THR A 16 -2.36 20.80 -9.87
N LYS A 17 -1.41 21.73 -9.76
CA LYS A 17 0.01 21.48 -10.08
C LYS A 17 0.71 20.66 -9.00
N THR A 18 0.22 20.74 -7.77
CA THR A 18 0.79 20.02 -6.63
C THR A 18 0.24 18.61 -6.53
N THR A 19 1.10 17.66 -6.21
CA THR A 19 0.70 16.28 -5.94
C THR A 19 0.40 16.08 -4.46
N PRO A 20 -0.63 15.30 -4.07
CA PRO A 20 -0.88 14.93 -2.68
C PRO A 20 0.13 13.88 -2.15
N ALA A 21 1.15 13.54 -2.92
CA ALA A 21 2.06 12.46 -2.58
C ALA A 21 2.65 12.54 -1.16
N PRO A 22 3.10 13.69 -0.64
CA PRO A 22 3.61 13.74 0.74
C PRO A 22 2.58 13.28 1.77
N ALA A 23 1.35 13.80 1.71
CA ALA A 23 0.29 13.41 2.65
C ALA A 23 -0.09 11.92 2.54
N VAL A 24 -0.15 11.40 1.31
CA VAL A 24 -0.49 9.98 1.07
C VAL A 24 0.59 9.05 1.61
N VAL A 25 1.88 9.37 1.44
CA VAL A 25 2.95 8.49 1.92
C VAL A 25 3.11 8.55 3.44
N GLU A 26 2.87 9.71 4.06
CA GLU A 26 2.81 9.83 5.51
C GLU A 26 1.67 8.99 6.09
N LEU A 27 0.47 9.06 5.49
CA LEU A 27 -0.66 8.21 5.87
C LEU A 27 -0.33 6.73 5.70
N SER A 28 0.27 6.36 4.57
CA SER A 28 0.65 4.95 4.32
C SER A 28 1.62 4.43 5.37
N LEU A 29 2.66 5.20 5.71
CA LEU A 29 3.61 4.84 6.76
C LEU A 29 2.94 4.77 8.14
N ASN A 30 2.06 5.72 8.46
CA ASN A 30 1.32 5.70 9.72
C ASN A 30 0.46 4.43 9.85
N LEU A 31 -0.27 4.05 8.80
CA LEU A 31 -1.08 2.82 8.80
C LEU A 31 -0.21 1.56 8.97
N MET A 32 0.95 1.49 8.31
CA MET A 32 1.91 0.40 8.52
C MET A 32 2.34 0.29 9.97
N LEU A 33 2.69 1.42 10.59
CA LEU A 33 3.13 1.48 11.99
C LEU A 33 1.97 1.18 12.96
N ASP A 34 0.77 1.67 12.69
CA ASP A 34 -0.40 1.41 13.54
C ASP A 34 -0.70 -0.08 13.63
N ILE A 35 -0.80 -0.77 12.47
CA ILE A 35 -1.06 -2.20 12.44
C ILE A 35 0.09 -2.98 13.10
N ALA A 36 1.35 -2.70 12.71
CA ALA A 36 2.51 -3.41 13.24
C ALA A 36 2.68 -3.24 14.75
N ARG A 37 2.41 -2.05 15.27
CA ARG A 37 2.61 -1.70 16.70
C ARG A 37 1.32 -1.76 17.51
N LYS A 38 0.15 -2.05 16.87
CA LYS A 38 -1.18 -2.12 17.51
C LYS A 38 -1.55 -0.84 18.25
N ILE A 39 -1.20 0.33 17.68
CA ILE A 39 -1.32 1.64 18.34
C ILE A 39 -2.78 1.95 18.64
N THR A 40 -3.68 1.80 17.66
CA THR A 40 -5.11 2.02 17.83
C THR A 40 -5.71 1.14 18.91
N ASN A 41 -5.33 -0.15 18.97
CA ASN A 41 -5.82 -1.07 20.00
C ASN A 41 -5.37 -0.63 21.40
N GLN A 42 -4.09 -0.31 21.56
CA GLN A 42 -3.54 0.15 22.86
C GLN A 42 -4.13 1.50 23.29
N ASN A 43 -4.35 2.43 22.35
CA ASN A 43 -5.03 3.69 22.63
C ASN A 43 -6.47 3.47 23.14
N ASN A 44 -7.20 2.54 22.52
CA ASN A 44 -8.56 2.20 22.94
C ASN A 44 -8.57 1.52 24.31
N ASP A 45 -7.63 0.61 24.57
CA ASP A 45 -7.48 -0.02 25.88
C ASP A 45 -7.27 1.05 26.97
N VAL A 46 -6.32 1.97 26.78
CA VAL A 46 -6.05 3.06 27.74
C VAL A 46 -7.25 3.97 27.93
N LYS A 47 -7.96 4.35 26.88
CA LYS A 47 -9.19 5.17 26.98
C LYS A 47 -10.30 4.49 27.78
N ASN A 48 -10.33 3.16 27.76
CA ASN A 48 -11.27 2.34 28.53
C ASN A 48 -10.74 1.96 29.93
N GLY A 49 -9.64 2.56 30.39
CA GLY A 49 -9.05 2.28 31.69
C GLY A 49 -8.31 0.94 31.78
N VAL A 50 -8.02 0.31 30.65
CA VAL A 50 -7.32 -0.98 30.59
C VAL A 50 -5.84 -0.75 30.27
N TRP A 51 -4.96 -1.20 31.17
CA TRP A 51 -3.52 -1.20 30.93
C TRP A 51 -3.08 -2.58 30.43
N ASN A 52 -3.08 -2.75 29.09
CA ASN A 52 -2.72 -4.01 28.44
C ASN A 52 -1.55 -3.79 27.48
N LYS A 53 -0.34 -4.18 27.87
CA LYS A 53 0.86 -4.07 27.03
C LYS A 53 0.82 -5.12 25.92
N GLN A 54 0.53 -4.69 24.70
CA GLN A 54 0.51 -5.56 23.54
C GLN A 54 1.87 -5.55 22.82
N MET A 55 2.39 -6.73 22.52
CA MET A 55 3.59 -6.85 21.70
C MET A 55 3.26 -6.58 20.25
N GLY A 56 4.03 -5.70 19.62
CA GLY A 56 3.99 -5.42 18.19
C GLY A 56 5.20 -5.97 17.46
N SER A 57 5.19 -5.85 16.14
CA SER A 57 6.30 -6.24 15.27
C SER A 57 7.15 -5.04 14.87
N LEU A 58 8.45 -5.26 14.65
CA LEU A 58 9.32 -4.25 14.04
C LEU A 58 9.11 -4.25 12.53
N LEU A 59 9.18 -3.06 11.93
CA LEU A 59 9.19 -2.91 10.46
C LEU A 59 10.61 -2.90 9.89
N GLN A 60 11.61 -2.60 10.69
CA GLN A 60 13.01 -2.55 10.26
C GLN A 60 13.43 -3.88 9.64
N GLU A 61 14.18 -3.79 8.51
CA GLU A 61 14.73 -4.94 7.77
C GLU A 61 13.68 -5.91 7.16
N LYS A 62 12.41 -5.53 7.19
CA LYS A 62 11.34 -6.29 6.54
C LYS A 62 11.35 -6.10 5.03
N THR A 63 10.58 -6.90 4.31
CA THR A 63 10.37 -6.73 2.87
C THR A 63 9.12 -5.89 2.63
N LEU A 64 9.28 -4.75 1.95
CA LEU A 64 8.20 -3.89 1.51
C LEU A 64 7.93 -4.11 0.02
N GLY A 65 6.77 -4.62 -0.32
CA GLY A 65 6.27 -4.75 -1.69
C GLY A 65 5.46 -3.50 -2.08
N ILE A 66 5.80 -2.89 -3.20
CA ILE A 66 5.11 -1.72 -3.73
C ILE A 66 4.44 -2.09 -5.05
N ILE A 67 3.12 -2.02 -5.08
CA ILE A 67 2.33 -2.22 -6.30
C ILE A 67 2.01 -0.85 -6.89
N GLY A 68 2.72 -0.48 -7.96
CA GLY A 68 2.70 0.85 -8.57
C GLY A 68 3.85 1.74 -8.09
N LEU A 69 4.97 1.77 -8.82
CA LEU A 69 6.14 2.59 -8.51
C LEU A 69 6.13 3.95 -9.25
N GLY A 70 4.93 4.58 -9.30
CA GLY A 70 4.75 5.94 -9.79
C GLY A 70 5.21 7.02 -8.80
N THR A 71 4.70 8.24 -8.91
CA THR A 71 5.08 9.37 -8.05
C THR A 71 4.93 9.06 -6.56
N ILE A 72 3.81 8.44 -6.15
CA ILE A 72 3.53 8.12 -4.74
C ILE A 72 4.43 6.98 -4.28
N GLY A 73 4.52 5.88 -5.02
CA GLY A 73 5.38 4.75 -4.68
C GLY A 73 6.85 5.16 -4.51
N LYS A 74 7.37 5.97 -5.44
CA LYS A 74 8.73 6.53 -5.35
C LYS A 74 8.92 7.43 -4.12
N SER A 75 7.91 8.23 -3.79
CA SER A 75 7.96 9.08 -2.59
C SER A 75 7.96 8.24 -1.31
N LEU A 76 7.20 7.14 -1.27
CA LEU A 76 7.21 6.21 -0.15
C LEU A 76 8.60 5.56 0.02
N VAL A 77 9.22 5.08 -1.06
CA VAL A 77 10.60 4.52 -1.02
C VAL A 77 11.58 5.49 -0.38
N LYS A 78 11.51 6.77 -0.76
CA LYS A 78 12.38 7.82 -0.18
C LYS A 78 12.10 8.05 1.30
N LEU A 79 10.82 8.11 1.69
CA LEU A 79 10.40 8.35 3.07
C LEU A 79 10.87 7.24 4.02
N VAL A 80 10.76 5.98 3.59
CA VAL A 80 11.05 4.82 4.44
C VAL A 80 12.52 4.38 4.45
N LYS A 81 13.42 5.17 3.87
CA LYS A 81 14.85 4.83 3.77
C LYS A 81 15.49 4.39 5.09
N GLY A 82 15.11 5.04 6.21
CA GLY A 82 15.67 4.73 7.54
C GLY A 82 15.25 3.38 8.12
N PHE A 83 14.26 2.70 7.54
CA PHE A 83 13.82 1.39 7.98
C PHE A 83 14.64 0.23 7.41
N ASN A 84 15.56 0.49 6.46
CA ASN A 84 16.36 -0.54 5.80
C ASN A 84 15.51 -1.67 5.17
N PHE A 85 14.37 -1.33 4.61
CA PHE A 85 13.53 -2.31 3.92
C PHE A 85 14.27 -2.93 2.72
N ARG A 86 14.09 -4.24 2.52
CA ARG A 86 14.23 -4.84 1.21
C ARG A 86 13.00 -4.43 0.38
N ILE A 87 13.19 -3.69 -0.71
CA ILE A 87 12.08 -3.15 -1.49
C ILE A 87 11.89 -3.97 -2.77
N LEU A 88 10.69 -4.52 -2.94
CA LEU A 88 10.20 -5.15 -4.16
C LEU A 88 9.18 -4.23 -4.81
N ALA A 89 9.15 -4.16 -6.13
CA ALA A 89 8.17 -3.37 -6.87
C ALA A 89 7.57 -4.16 -8.03
N PHE A 90 6.27 -3.95 -8.23
CA PHE A 90 5.57 -4.34 -9.44
C PHE A 90 5.03 -3.09 -10.12
N ASP A 91 5.40 -2.87 -11.37
CA ASP A 91 4.88 -1.81 -12.24
C ASP A 91 4.98 -2.25 -13.69
N LEU A 92 4.13 -1.69 -14.56
CA LEU A 92 4.21 -1.91 -16.01
C LEU A 92 5.36 -1.12 -16.64
N PHE A 93 5.75 0.01 -16.03
CA PHE A 93 6.81 0.87 -16.50
C PHE A 93 7.94 0.91 -15.48
N HIS A 94 9.12 0.44 -15.89
CA HIS A 94 10.28 0.37 -15.02
C HIS A 94 11.12 1.66 -15.13
N ASP A 95 11.41 2.28 -14.00
CA ASP A 95 12.42 3.34 -13.88
C ASP A 95 13.71 2.73 -13.30
N GLU A 96 14.53 2.19 -14.19
CA GLU A 96 15.77 1.49 -13.83
C GLU A 96 16.76 2.40 -13.10
N LYS A 97 16.78 3.70 -13.44
CA LYS A 97 17.64 4.68 -12.76
C LYS A 97 17.25 4.82 -11.30
N PHE A 98 15.94 5.01 -11.05
CA PHE A 98 15.42 5.11 -9.69
C PHE A 98 15.61 3.79 -8.91
N ALA A 99 15.33 2.66 -9.55
CA ALA A 99 15.47 1.35 -8.93
C ALA A 99 16.91 1.10 -8.47
N LYS A 100 17.91 1.40 -9.32
CA LYS A 100 19.32 1.27 -8.98
C LYS A 100 19.73 2.21 -7.84
N GLU A 101 19.31 3.49 -7.89
CA GLU A 101 19.64 4.50 -6.88
C GLU A 101 19.10 4.15 -5.49
N HIS A 102 17.87 3.58 -5.46
CA HIS A 102 17.16 3.29 -4.21
C HIS A 102 17.11 1.81 -3.86
N LYS A 103 17.87 0.95 -4.56
CA LYS A 103 17.94 -0.50 -4.35
C LYS A 103 16.56 -1.18 -4.37
N VAL A 104 15.71 -0.76 -5.31
CA VAL A 104 14.40 -1.38 -5.56
C VAL A 104 14.58 -2.52 -6.56
N ASN A 105 13.99 -3.67 -6.29
CA ASN A 105 14.01 -4.82 -7.19
C ASN A 105 12.63 -4.99 -7.82
N TYR A 106 12.53 -4.88 -9.14
CA TYR A 106 11.31 -5.21 -9.86
C TYR A 106 11.10 -6.72 -9.91
N CYS A 107 9.86 -7.16 -9.74
CA CYS A 107 9.46 -8.56 -9.87
C CYS A 107 8.00 -8.65 -10.32
N ASP A 108 7.57 -9.85 -10.66
CA ASP A 108 6.15 -10.14 -10.90
C ASP A 108 5.33 -10.01 -9.61
N ILE A 109 4.01 -9.88 -9.76
CA ILE A 109 3.12 -9.62 -8.63
C ILE A 109 3.08 -10.79 -7.65
N ASP A 110 3.16 -12.03 -8.14
CA ASP A 110 3.10 -13.22 -7.29
C ASP A 110 4.34 -13.35 -6.42
N THR A 111 5.52 -13.09 -6.99
CA THR A 111 6.78 -12.98 -6.25
C THR A 111 6.71 -11.88 -5.20
N LEU A 112 6.18 -10.70 -5.56
CA LEU A 112 6.01 -9.60 -4.61
C LEU A 112 5.12 -10.03 -3.44
N LEU A 113 3.94 -10.60 -3.70
CA LEU A 113 2.99 -10.99 -2.65
C LEU A 113 3.54 -12.08 -1.73
N THR A 114 4.22 -13.07 -2.29
CA THR A 114 4.77 -14.19 -1.50
C THR A 114 6.00 -13.81 -0.67
N GLN A 115 6.74 -12.77 -1.08
CA GLN A 115 7.98 -12.37 -0.40
C GLN A 115 7.83 -11.15 0.52
N SER A 116 6.75 -10.37 0.40
CA SER A 116 6.59 -9.15 1.18
C SER A 116 5.98 -9.38 2.55
N ASP A 117 6.50 -8.68 3.54
CA ASP A 117 5.91 -8.58 4.88
C ASP A 117 4.88 -7.45 4.93
N ILE A 118 5.04 -6.45 4.06
CA ILE A 118 4.13 -5.33 3.90
C ILE A 118 3.91 -5.14 2.41
N VAL A 119 2.66 -5.00 1.99
CA VAL A 119 2.27 -4.67 0.61
C VAL A 119 1.55 -3.34 0.61
N SER A 120 2.03 -2.38 -0.21
CA SER A 120 1.42 -1.06 -0.35
C SER A 120 1.03 -0.78 -1.79
N ILE A 121 -0.25 -0.42 -2.00
CA ILE A 121 -0.85 -0.24 -3.33
C ILE A 121 -0.91 1.25 -3.67
N HIS A 122 -0.35 1.62 -4.83
CA HIS A 122 -0.30 2.99 -5.36
C HIS A 122 -0.66 3.03 -6.84
N LEU A 123 -1.73 2.34 -7.21
CA LEU A 123 -2.25 2.27 -8.58
C LEU A 123 -3.42 3.23 -8.82
N ASN A 124 -3.62 3.62 -10.07
CA ASN A 124 -4.88 4.20 -10.50
C ASN A 124 -5.93 3.10 -10.68
N LEU A 125 -7.20 3.44 -10.46
CA LEU A 125 -8.30 2.54 -10.78
C LEU A 125 -8.55 2.58 -12.29
N THR A 126 -8.42 1.43 -12.92
CA THR A 126 -8.73 1.18 -14.34
C THR A 126 -9.50 -0.12 -14.46
N ALA A 127 -9.91 -0.50 -15.66
CA ALA A 127 -10.56 -1.79 -15.88
C ALA A 127 -9.65 -2.98 -15.48
N GLU A 128 -8.34 -2.84 -15.72
CA GLU A 128 -7.33 -3.87 -15.45
C GLU A 128 -6.96 -3.96 -13.97
N THR A 129 -7.02 -2.85 -13.23
CA THR A 129 -6.66 -2.81 -11.81
C THR A 129 -7.85 -3.02 -10.88
N LYS A 130 -9.09 -2.92 -11.39
CA LYS A 130 -10.30 -3.21 -10.60
C LYS A 130 -10.34 -4.68 -10.18
N GLY A 131 -10.45 -4.90 -8.88
CA GLY A 131 -10.45 -6.26 -8.29
C GLY A 131 -9.13 -7.00 -8.49
N MET A 132 -8.05 -6.29 -8.82
CA MET A 132 -6.74 -6.89 -9.05
C MET A 132 -6.25 -7.68 -7.84
N MET A 133 -6.52 -7.20 -6.63
CA MET A 133 -6.26 -7.92 -5.38
C MET A 133 -7.47 -8.79 -5.04
N ASN A 134 -7.61 -9.88 -5.78
CA ASN A 134 -8.65 -10.89 -5.60
C ASN A 134 -8.31 -11.89 -4.48
N LYS A 135 -9.21 -12.86 -4.23
CA LYS A 135 -9.02 -13.88 -3.21
C LYS A 135 -7.71 -14.65 -3.38
N GLU A 136 -7.40 -15.08 -4.60
CA GLU A 136 -6.19 -15.85 -4.89
C GLU A 136 -4.92 -15.08 -4.49
N ARG A 137 -4.82 -13.81 -4.86
CA ARG A 137 -3.68 -12.94 -4.55
C ARG A 137 -3.57 -12.62 -3.07
N LEU A 138 -4.70 -12.33 -2.41
CA LEU A 138 -4.72 -12.10 -0.96
C LEU A 138 -4.23 -13.33 -0.19
N TYR A 139 -4.56 -14.54 -0.66
CA TYR A 139 -4.13 -15.80 -0.03
C TYR A 139 -2.68 -16.19 -0.36
N LYS A 140 -2.04 -15.57 -1.35
CA LYS A 140 -0.59 -15.68 -1.61
C LYS A 140 0.25 -14.84 -0.67
N MET A 141 -0.33 -13.83 -0.02
CA MET A 141 0.39 -13.00 0.94
C MET A 141 0.88 -13.84 2.12
N LYS A 142 2.01 -13.44 2.71
CA LYS A 142 2.53 -14.11 3.89
C LYS A 142 1.53 -14.08 5.06
N PRO A 143 1.48 -15.11 5.89
CA PRO A 143 0.90 -14.99 7.21
C PRO A 143 1.53 -13.82 7.96
N GLU A 144 0.71 -13.07 8.74
CA GLU A 144 1.15 -11.87 9.47
C GLU A 144 1.63 -10.69 8.60
N SER A 145 1.45 -10.75 7.28
CA SER A 145 1.71 -9.59 6.43
C SER A 145 0.65 -8.49 6.59
N ILE A 146 1.02 -7.29 6.16
CA ILE A 146 0.17 -6.08 6.23
C ILE A 146 -0.14 -5.64 4.80
N LEU A 147 -1.41 -5.33 4.52
CA LEU A 147 -1.84 -4.74 3.25
C LEU A 147 -2.26 -3.29 3.45
N ILE A 148 -1.66 -2.37 2.71
CA ILE A 148 -2.01 -0.94 2.74
C ILE A 148 -2.54 -0.53 1.36
N ASN A 149 -3.73 0.06 1.35
CA ASN A 149 -4.31 0.63 0.15
C ASN A 149 -4.78 2.07 0.41
N THR A 150 -3.99 3.03 0.01
CA THR A 150 -4.33 4.46 0.03
C THR A 150 -4.71 4.99 -1.36
N SER A 151 -5.02 4.09 -2.29
CA SER A 151 -5.39 4.42 -3.68
C SER A 151 -6.91 4.48 -3.86
N ARG A 152 -7.51 3.36 -4.28
CA ARG A 152 -8.96 3.21 -4.50
C ARG A 152 -9.42 1.85 -3.96
N GLY A 153 -10.55 1.83 -3.25
CA GLY A 153 -11.10 0.61 -2.64
C GLY A 153 -11.32 -0.50 -3.65
N GLU A 154 -11.85 -0.15 -4.82
CA GLU A 154 -12.23 -1.11 -5.86
C GLU A 154 -11.04 -1.87 -6.49
N ILE A 155 -9.79 -1.52 -6.17
CA ILE A 155 -8.60 -2.30 -6.56
C ILE A 155 -8.58 -3.63 -5.82
N ILE A 156 -9.21 -3.70 -4.65
CA ILE A 156 -9.30 -4.90 -3.82
C ILE A 156 -10.71 -5.49 -3.91
N ASP A 157 -10.83 -6.80 -3.99
CA ASP A 157 -12.08 -7.50 -3.72
C ASP A 157 -12.35 -7.43 -2.21
N GLU A 158 -13.26 -6.55 -1.80
CA GLU A 158 -13.57 -6.30 -0.39
C GLU A 158 -14.10 -7.54 0.33
N LYS A 159 -14.87 -8.41 -0.35
CA LYS A 159 -15.37 -9.66 0.24
C LYS A 159 -14.23 -10.63 0.51
N ALA A 160 -13.29 -10.72 -0.43
CA ALA A 160 -12.11 -11.55 -0.27
C ALA A 160 -11.18 -11.00 0.83
N LEU A 161 -11.02 -9.68 0.93
CA LEU A 161 -10.27 -9.04 2.00
C LEU A 161 -10.90 -9.30 3.37
N TYR A 162 -12.21 -9.12 3.49
CA TYR A 162 -12.94 -9.46 4.73
C TYR A 162 -12.70 -10.92 5.14
N GLY A 163 -12.83 -11.86 4.20
CA GLY A 163 -12.55 -13.28 4.44
C GLY A 163 -11.12 -13.51 4.92
N SER A 164 -10.13 -12.89 4.25
CA SER A 164 -8.71 -13.00 4.58
C SER A 164 -8.39 -12.50 5.99
N LEU A 165 -8.98 -11.38 6.41
CA LEU A 165 -8.84 -10.83 7.76
C LEU A 165 -9.52 -11.69 8.81
N LYS A 166 -10.76 -12.16 8.54
CA LYS A 166 -11.51 -13.03 9.44
C LYS A 166 -10.82 -14.37 9.69
N GLU A 167 -10.23 -14.95 8.65
CA GLU A 167 -9.47 -16.19 8.71
C GLU A 167 -8.02 -16.01 9.20
N LYS A 168 -7.63 -14.76 9.53
CA LYS A 168 -6.26 -14.40 9.97
C LYS A 168 -5.18 -14.83 8.97
N LYS A 169 -5.47 -14.73 7.66
CA LYS A 169 -4.49 -15.01 6.59
C LYS A 169 -3.44 -13.92 6.50
N ILE A 170 -3.82 -12.68 6.81
CA ILE A 170 -2.93 -11.53 6.96
C ILE A 170 -3.15 -10.89 8.33
N LEU A 171 -2.18 -10.12 8.79
CA LEU A 171 -2.24 -9.46 10.10
C LEU A 171 -3.27 -8.33 10.14
N GLY A 172 -3.35 -7.56 9.04
CA GLY A 172 -4.23 -6.40 8.96
C GLY A 172 -4.20 -5.73 7.58
N ALA A 173 -5.17 -4.86 7.38
CA ALA A 173 -5.28 -4.04 6.20
C ALA A 173 -5.87 -2.66 6.53
#